data_96da6e77c3413894ac32489e380cff27
#
_entry.id   96da6e77c3413894ac32489e380cff27
#
_cell.length_a   1.000
_cell.length_b   1.000
_cell.length_c   1.000
_cell.angle_alpha   90.00
_cell.angle_beta   90.00
_cell.angle_gamma   90.00
#
_symmetry.space_group_name_H-M   'P 1'
#
loop_
_entity.id
_entity.type
_entity.pdbx_description
1 polymer ?
#
loop_
_entity_poly.entity_id
_entity_poly.type
_entity_poly.pdbx_seq_one_letter_code
_entity_poly.pdbx_strand_id
1 'polypeptide(L)'
;MKTAVFLFFLFISAHLHSQECTGGEIRSHEAFLYGRFEVSMQSAAGDGVISSFFLYNVDLGCNWPEQNNEIDIEMTGNSENVLFTTHYPGPIYYTSAFSPAFNPHDSLHNYIIEWEPGIVRWFVDGALAFVQDQAFVDGLIHPMRLMMNLWAVDNINWAGQWDPSIMPVSSSYDYVRCYEYTPGAGNTGTNNNFTFKWQDDFDSYDESLWKIEEFGGFNGNYCTFKPAGVAVENGLLTLTISEPDSNQPTVDVGFTVDMSLEAMEASDVIYLNGSFNDWCGTCTPMTKDGDVWSTTLSLLPGKYEYLFTKNFWEENGGAPEGSSCDFNPCDEWLNYGVIVNDDSDPIVMDTVCWKDCRTCESVLSIYPRHQSQSKKVVEVYDMIGRKVKAQNGQLLIYRFEDGSIERSFKILD
;
A
#
# COMPACT_ATOMS: atom_id res chain seq x y z
N MET A 1 60.65 -12.83 7.43
CA MET A 1 59.43 -13.20 6.68
C MET A 1 58.28 -12.40 7.28
N LYS A 2 57.77 -11.38 6.54
CA LYS A 2 56.65 -10.59 6.98
C LYS A 2 55.43 -11.12 6.18
N THR A 3 54.49 -11.75 6.89
CA THR A 3 53.26 -12.28 6.34
C THR A 3 52.30 -11.10 6.18
N ALA A 4 51.98 -10.73 4.93
CA ALA A 4 50.92 -9.76 4.63
C ALA A 4 49.58 -10.47 4.62
N VAL A 5 48.67 -10.06 5.53
CA VAL A 5 47.26 -10.48 5.55
C VAL A 5 46.51 -9.57 4.60
N PHE A 6 46.07 -10.11 3.46
CA PHE A 6 45.14 -9.45 2.56
C PHE A 6 43.72 -9.62 3.12
N LEU A 7 43.13 -8.55 3.65
CA LEU A 7 41.70 -8.49 3.90
C LEU A 7 40.96 -8.29 2.57
N PHE A 8 40.27 -9.33 2.14
CA PHE A 8 39.30 -9.26 1.06
C PHE A 8 38.04 -8.55 1.61
N PHE A 9 37.84 -7.30 1.27
CA PHE A 9 36.55 -6.64 1.42
C PHE A 9 35.62 -7.23 0.36
N LEU A 10 34.69 -8.10 0.80
CA LEU A 10 33.53 -8.46 0.01
C LEU A 10 32.65 -7.19 -0.04
N PHE A 11 32.65 -6.50 -1.16
CA PHE A 11 31.59 -5.57 -1.49
C PHE A 11 30.33 -6.41 -1.75
N ILE A 12 29.48 -6.54 -0.74
CA ILE A 12 28.09 -6.92 -0.96
C ILE A 12 27.48 -5.68 -1.59
N SER A 13 27.33 -5.68 -2.91
CA SER A 13 26.46 -4.75 -3.62
C SER A 13 25.05 -5.08 -3.14
N ALA A 14 24.52 -4.29 -2.19
CA ALA A 14 23.10 -4.24 -1.95
C ALA A 14 22.45 -3.85 -3.29
N HIS A 15 21.77 -4.78 -3.91
CA HIS A 15 20.94 -4.49 -5.06
C HIS A 15 19.79 -3.62 -4.53
N LEU A 16 19.84 -2.36 -4.84
CA LEU A 16 18.76 -1.42 -4.70
C LEU A 16 17.59 -2.01 -5.50
N HIS A 17 16.56 -2.51 -4.84
CA HIS A 17 15.33 -2.87 -5.50
C HIS A 17 14.57 -1.57 -5.81
N SER A 18 15.08 -0.80 -6.77
CA SER A 18 14.21 0.14 -7.47
C SER A 18 13.15 -0.69 -8.16
N GLN A 19 11.90 -0.22 -8.22
CA GLN A 19 10.85 -0.89 -8.97
C GLN A 19 11.37 -1.20 -10.38
N GLU A 20 11.54 -2.51 -10.65
CA GLU A 20 12.31 -2.95 -11.82
C GLU A 20 11.50 -2.87 -13.11
N CYS A 21 10.17 -2.62 -13.01
CA CYS A 21 9.27 -2.58 -14.16
C CYS A 21 8.00 -1.76 -13.92
N THR A 22 7.38 -1.37 -15.04
CA THR A 22 6.01 -0.87 -15.08
C THR A 22 5.09 -2.03 -15.46
N GLY A 23 4.02 -2.26 -14.68
CA GLY A 23 2.95 -3.21 -14.98
C GLY A 23 1.62 -2.50 -15.22
N GLY A 24 0.57 -3.26 -15.57
CA GLY A 24 -0.78 -2.74 -15.79
C GLY A 24 -1.80 -3.40 -14.88
N GLU A 25 -2.69 -2.59 -14.29
CA GLU A 25 -3.86 -3.07 -13.55
C GLU A 25 -5.06 -2.18 -13.80
N ILE A 26 -6.23 -2.79 -14.03
CA ILE A 26 -7.52 -2.09 -14.05
C ILE A 26 -8.50 -2.77 -13.12
N ARG A 27 -9.42 -1.98 -12.56
CA ARG A 27 -10.52 -2.48 -11.74
C ARG A 27 -11.85 -1.84 -12.07
N SER A 28 -12.95 -2.57 -11.81
CA SER A 28 -14.30 -2.02 -11.94
C SER A 28 -14.60 -0.96 -10.87
N HIS A 29 -15.38 0.06 -11.23
CA HIS A 29 -15.94 1.00 -10.25
C HIS A 29 -17.01 0.33 -9.38
N GLU A 30 -17.75 -0.60 -9.94
CA GLU A 30 -18.77 -1.36 -9.23
C GLU A 30 -18.14 -2.50 -8.43
N ALA A 31 -18.66 -2.73 -7.22
CA ALA A 31 -18.37 -3.91 -6.42
C ALA A 31 -19.59 -4.85 -6.44
N PHE A 32 -19.33 -6.13 -6.53
CA PHE A 32 -20.34 -7.19 -6.67
C PHE A 32 -20.36 -8.08 -5.45
N LEU A 33 -21.55 -8.34 -4.92
CA LEU A 33 -21.77 -9.44 -3.99
C LEU A 33 -22.51 -10.53 -4.77
N TYR A 34 -21.77 -11.57 -5.14
CA TYR A 34 -22.18 -12.64 -6.05
C TYR A 34 -22.35 -12.19 -7.50
N GLY A 35 -22.24 -13.12 -8.41
CA GLY A 35 -22.38 -12.85 -9.85
C GLY A 35 -21.72 -13.91 -10.71
N ARG A 36 -21.84 -13.71 -12.03
CA ARG A 36 -21.10 -14.46 -13.04
C ARG A 36 -20.25 -13.47 -13.84
N PHE A 37 -18.97 -13.76 -14.00
CA PHE A 37 -17.98 -12.92 -14.63
C PHE A 37 -17.27 -13.74 -15.69
N GLU A 38 -17.32 -13.29 -16.93
CA GLU A 38 -16.68 -13.94 -18.07
C GLU A 38 -15.62 -13.03 -18.65
N VAL A 39 -14.52 -13.62 -19.08
CA VAL A 39 -13.45 -12.96 -19.78
C VAL A 39 -12.93 -13.82 -20.92
N SER A 40 -12.62 -13.19 -22.06
CA SER A 40 -11.80 -13.78 -23.09
C SER A 40 -10.41 -13.21 -22.95
N MET A 41 -9.43 -14.02 -22.55
CA MET A 41 -8.06 -13.55 -22.32
C MET A 41 -7.01 -14.50 -22.84
N GLN A 42 -5.85 -13.94 -23.20
CA GLN A 42 -4.58 -14.60 -23.46
C GLN A 42 -3.58 -14.12 -22.42
N SER A 43 -2.99 -15.06 -21.69
CA SER A 43 -2.00 -14.73 -20.67
C SER A 43 -0.62 -14.49 -21.27
N ALA A 44 0.22 -13.78 -20.52
CA ALA A 44 1.63 -13.58 -20.88
C ALA A 44 2.46 -14.84 -20.60
N ALA A 45 3.46 -15.12 -21.44
CA ALA A 45 4.45 -16.16 -21.22
C ALA A 45 5.74 -15.57 -20.62
N GLY A 46 6.43 -16.33 -19.79
CA GLY A 46 7.74 -15.99 -19.23
C GLY A 46 7.85 -16.28 -17.73
N ASP A 47 9.04 -16.61 -17.29
CA ASP A 47 9.32 -16.86 -15.87
C ASP A 47 9.11 -15.59 -15.05
N GLY A 48 8.48 -15.73 -13.90
CA GLY A 48 8.22 -14.63 -12.98
C GLY A 48 7.05 -13.73 -13.36
N VAL A 49 6.25 -14.07 -14.40
CA VAL A 49 5.11 -13.25 -14.88
C VAL A 49 3.79 -13.89 -14.47
N ILE A 50 2.82 -13.06 -14.06
CA ILE A 50 1.46 -13.49 -13.69
C ILE A 50 0.43 -12.62 -14.38
N SER A 51 -0.51 -13.26 -15.09
CA SER A 51 -1.69 -12.65 -15.68
C SER A 51 -2.93 -13.08 -14.93
N SER A 52 -3.77 -12.13 -14.52
CA SER A 52 -4.91 -12.43 -13.64
C SER A 52 -6.23 -11.83 -14.15
N PHE A 53 -7.32 -12.53 -13.84
CA PHE A 53 -8.69 -12.05 -13.87
C PHE A 53 -9.35 -12.46 -12.56
N PHE A 54 -9.73 -11.51 -11.72
CA PHE A 54 -10.07 -11.81 -10.33
C PHE A 54 -11.09 -10.84 -9.74
N LEU A 55 -11.63 -11.24 -8.61
CA LEU A 55 -12.50 -10.42 -7.76
C LEU A 55 -11.77 -10.18 -6.44
N TYR A 56 -11.69 -8.93 -6.01
CA TYR A 56 -11.02 -8.55 -4.77
C TYR A 56 -11.80 -7.49 -3.99
N ASN A 57 -11.86 -7.66 -2.68
CA ASN A 57 -12.43 -6.66 -1.79
C ASN A 57 -11.40 -5.56 -1.49
N VAL A 58 -11.35 -4.52 -2.34
CA VAL A 58 -10.42 -3.39 -2.17
C VAL A 58 -10.83 -2.40 -1.07
N ASP A 59 -12.07 -2.46 -0.60
CA ASP A 59 -12.64 -1.51 0.35
C ASP A 59 -12.46 -1.99 1.81
N LEU A 60 -11.41 -2.77 2.08
CA LEU A 60 -11.10 -3.35 3.40
C LEU A 60 -10.71 -2.31 4.46
N GLY A 61 -10.17 -1.16 4.04
CA GLY A 61 -9.49 -0.27 4.96
C GLY A 61 -8.39 -1.03 5.73
N CYS A 62 -8.33 -0.83 7.04
CA CYS A 62 -7.35 -1.50 7.91
C CYS A 62 -7.79 -2.91 8.39
N ASN A 63 -8.79 -3.53 7.76
CA ASN A 63 -9.31 -4.83 8.18
C ASN A 63 -8.70 -6.01 7.40
N TRP A 64 -7.59 -5.82 6.72
CA TRP A 64 -6.81 -6.91 6.16
C TRP A 64 -5.94 -7.55 7.26
N PRO A 65 -5.83 -8.89 7.38
CA PRO A 65 -6.47 -9.91 6.54
C PRO A 65 -7.87 -10.37 7.02
N GLU A 66 -8.42 -9.80 8.08
CA GLU A 66 -9.61 -10.29 8.78
C GLU A 66 -10.89 -10.25 7.91
N GLN A 67 -10.93 -9.35 6.93
CA GLN A 67 -12.06 -9.20 6.01
C GLN A 67 -11.66 -9.48 4.55
N ASN A 68 -10.50 -10.08 4.32
CA ASN A 68 -10.05 -10.39 2.96
C ASN A 68 -11.00 -11.36 2.28
N ASN A 69 -11.48 -10.98 1.09
CA ASN A 69 -12.18 -11.85 0.16
C ASN A 69 -11.61 -11.65 -1.25
N GLU A 70 -11.25 -12.76 -1.90
CA GLU A 70 -10.70 -12.76 -3.25
C GLU A 70 -11.06 -14.07 -3.96
N ILE A 71 -11.31 -13.99 -5.28
CA ILE A 71 -11.61 -15.15 -6.13
C ILE A 71 -10.85 -14.96 -7.44
N ASP A 72 -9.90 -15.85 -7.74
CA ASP A 72 -8.93 -15.66 -8.78
C ASP A 72 -9.01 -16.68 -9.90
N ILE A 73 -8.63 -16.19 -11.08
CA ILE A 73 -8.08 -16.94 -12.20
C ILE A 73 -6.71 -16.35 -12.46
N GLU A 74 -5.66 -17.15 -12.25
CA GLU A 74 -4.28 -16.75 -12.45
C GLU A 74 -3.57 -17.70 -13.39
N MET A 75 -2.69 -17.16 -14.22
CA MET A 75 -1.80 -17.93 -15.10
C MET A 75 -0.39 -17.42 -14.93
N THR A 76 0.48 -18.29 -14.41
CA THR A 76 1.92 -18.02 -14.32
C THR A 76 2.57 -18.27 -15.68
N GLY A 77 3.38 -17.33 -16.15
CA GLY A 77 3.96 -17.41 -17.50
C GLY A 77 4.92 -18.57 -17.75
N ASN A 78 5.36 -19.27 -16.69
CA ASN A 78 6.21 -20.45 -16.73
C ASN A 78 5.44 -21.79 -16.79
N SER A 79 4.11 -21.77 -16.84
CA SER A 79 3.26 -22.96 -16.76
C SER A 79 2.02 -22.81 -17.63
N GLU A 80 1.61 -23.89 -18.30
CA GLU A 80 0.34 -23.94 -19.05
C GLU A 80 -0.89 -24.17 -18.14
N ASN A 81 -0.69 -24.24 -16.82
CA ASN A 81 -1.81 -24.41 -15.87
C ASN A 81 -2.54 -23.10 -15.62
N VAL A 82 -3.86 -23.23 -15.41
CA VAL A 82 -4.72 -22.17 -14.89
C VAL A 82 -4.93 -22.43 -13.40
N LEU A 83 -4.65 -21.45 -12.55
CA LEU A 83 -4.83 -21.55 -11.12
C LEU A 83 -6.17 -20.90 -10.73
N PHE A 84 -6.93 -21.59 -9.90
CA PHE A 84 -8.16 -21.09 -9.29
C PHE A 84 -7.92 -20.95 -7.80
N THR A 85 -7.93 -19.72 -7.30
CA THR A 85 -7.65 -19.43 -5.90
C THR A 85 -8.84 -18.71 -5.26
N THR A 86 -9.04 -18.93 -3.98
CA THR A 86 -9.92 -18.12 -3.15
C THR A 86 -9.20 -17.77 -1.87
N HIS A 87 -9.30 -16.50 -1.45
CA HIS A 87 -8.80 -16.02 -0.18
C HIS A 87 -9.98 -15.70 0.76
N TYR A 88 -9.84 -16.11 2.00
CA TYR A 88 -10.87 -16.00 3.04
C TYR A 88 -10.38 -15.06 4.16
N PRO A 89 -11.28 -14.61 5.03
CA PRO A 89 -10.91 -13.88 6.23
C PRO A 89 -9.77 -14.55 7.01
N GLY A 90 -8.74 -13.75 7.32
CA GLY A 90 -7.45 -14.25 7.81
C GLY A 90 -6.51 -14.65 6.66
N PRO A 91 -5.27 -15.05 6.96
CA PRO A 91 -4.28 -15.42 5.93
C PRO A 91 -4.54 -16.85 5.38
N ILE A 92 -5.79 -17.14 5.02
CA ILE A 92 -6.22 -18.47 4.57
C ILE A 92 -6.56 -18.38 3.09
N TYR A 93 -6.00 -19.28 2.30
CA TYR A 93 -6.32 -19.42 0.88
C TYR A 93 -6.39 -20.88 0.46
N TYR A 94 -7.09 -21.14 -0.64
CA TYR A 94 -7.15 -22.44 -1.27
C TYR A 94 -6.95 -22.30 -2.77
N THR A 95 -5.96 -23.00 -3.31
CA THR A 95 -5.62 -22.98 -4.74
C THR A 95 -5.79 -24.38 -5.34
N SER A 96 -6.34 -24.44 -6.55
CA SER A 96 -6.38 -25.64 -7.40
C SER A 96 -5.80 -25.34 -8.78
N ALA A 97 -4.96 -26.22 -9.28
CA ALA A 97 -4.42 -26.12 -10.62
C ALA A 97 -5.27 -26.93 -11.60
N PHE A 98 -5.60 -26.33 -12.73
CA PHE A 98 -6.28 -26.97 -13.87
C PHE A 98 -5.34 -26.96 -15.07
N SER A 99 -5.16 -28.12 -15.72
CA SER A 99 -4.34 -28.28 -16.93
C SER A 99 -5.27 -28.34 -18.15
N PRO A 100 -5.42 -27.25 -18.90
CA PRO A 100 -6.21 -27.24 -20.12
C PRO A 100 -5.52 -28.08 -21.23
N ALA A 101 -6.28 -28.41 -22.29
CA ALA A 101 -5.74 -29.08 -23.46
C ALA A 101 -5.07 -28.12 -24.47
N PHE A 102 -4.86 -26.88 -24.08
CA PHE A 102 -4.26 -25.81 -24.86
C PHE A 102 -3.23 -25.06 -24.00
N ASN A 103 -2.37 -24.27 -24.65
CA ASN A 103 -1.49 -23.35 -23.95
C ASN A 103 -2.18 -21.98 -23.81
N PRO A 104 -2.44 -21.48 -22.59
CA PRO A 104 -3.13 -20.21 -22.35
C PRO A 104 -2.36 -18.98 -22.84
N HIS A 105 -1.07 -19.15 -23.17
CA HIS A 105 -0.22 -18.08 -23.69
C HIS A 105 -0.31 -17.92 -25.22
N ASP A 106 -0.88 -18.90 -25.94
CA ASP A 106 -0.86 -18.91 -27.42
C ASP A 106 -2.05 -18.21 -28.06
N SER A 107 -3.19 -18.17 -27.36
CA SER A 107 -4.44 -17.59 -27.90
C SER A 107 -5.43 -17.21 -26.81
N LEU A 108 -6.43 -16.43 -27.23
CA LEU A 108 -7.57 -16.06 -26.39
C LEU A 108 -8.43 -17.28 -26.07
N HIS A 109 -8.74 -17.47 -24.80
CA HIS A 109 -9.65 -18.49 -24.31
C HIS A 109 -10.66 -17.88 -23.36
N ASN A 110 -11.81 -18.53 -23.19
CA ASN A 110 -12.88 -18.05 -22.31
C ASN A 110 -12.73 -18.62 -20.92
N TYR A 111 -12.72 -17.71 -19.92
CA TYR A 111 -12.69 -18.07 -18.51
C TYR A 111 -13.86 -17.43 -17.78
N ILE A 112 -14.43 -18.19 -16.81
CA ILE A 112 -15.62 -17.73 -16.11
C ILE A 112 -15.50 -18.05 -14.63
N ILE A 113 -15.93 -17.10 -13.80
CA ILE A 113 -16.22 -17.25 -12.39
C ILE A 113 -17.73 -17.16 -12.18
N GLU A 114 -18.36 -18.18 -11.60
CA GLU A 114 -19.69 -18.09 -11.02
C GLU A 114 -19.57 -18.14 -9.50
N TRP A 115 -19.98 -17.07 -8.85
CA TRP A 115 -19.98 -16.94 -7.40
C TRP A 115 -21.41 -16.76 -6.87
N GLU A 116 -21.82 -17.73 -6.05
CA GLU A 116 -23.11 -17.77 -5.37
C GLU A 116 -22.88 -17.98 -3.87
N PRO A 117 -23.87 -17.73 -2.99
CA PRO A 117 -23.74 -18.07 -1.57
C PRO A 117 -23.28 -19.52 -1.34
N GLY A 118 -22.13 -19.69 -0.69
CA GLY A 118 -21.58 -21.01 -0.34
C GLY A 118 -20.99 -21.82 -1.50
N ILE A 119 -20.84 -21.24 -2.70
CA ILE A 119 -20.25 -21.97 -3.83
C ILE A 119 -19.57 -21.04 -4.85
N VAL A 120 -18.40 -21.44 -5.32
CA VAL A 120 -17.72 -20.83 -6.47
C VAL A 120 -17.45 -21.90 -7.52
N ARG A 121 -17.71 -21.58 -8.79
CA ARG A 121 -17.41 -22.45 -9.94
C ARG A 121 -16.56 -21.71 -10.94
N TRP A 122 -15.58 -22.41 -11.49
CA TRP A 122 -14.77 -21.91 -12.59
C TRP A 122 -15.01 -22.75 -13.85
N PHE A 123 -15.12 -22.06 -14.98
CA PHE A 123 -15.26 -22.70 -16.27
C PHE A 123 -14.14 -22.23 -17.21
N VAL A 124 -13.70 -23.13 -18.08
CA VAL A 124 -12.74 -22.85 -19.14
C VAL A 124 -13.36 -23.31 -20.46
N ASP A 125 -13.44 -22.43 -21.45
CA ASP A 125 -14.10 -22.65 -22.75
C ASP A 125 -15.50 -23.29 -22.61
N GLY A 126 -16.25 -22.80 -21.63
CA GLY A 126 -17.62 -23.23 -21.34
C GLY A 126 -17.75 -24.57 -20.61
N ALA A 127 -16.65 -25.30 -20.38
CA ALA A 127 -16.63 -26.54 -19.59
C ALA A 127 -16.34 -26.24 -18.10
N LEU A 128 -17.08 -26.87 -17.20
CA LEU A 128 -16.82 -26.76 -15.75
C LEU A 128 -15.43 -27.35 -15.44
N ALA A 129 -14.52 -26.51 -14.94
CA ALA A 129 -13.14 -26.88 -14.63
C ALA A 129 -12.94 -27.18 -13.14
N PHE A 130 -13.54 -26.40 -12.25
CA PHE A 130 -13.39 -26.56 -10.81
C PHE A 130 -14.61 -26.05 -10.04
N VAL A 131 -14.83 -26.59 -8.84
CA VAL A 131 -15.88 -26.17 -7.90
C VAL A 131 -15.32 -26.12 -6.48
N GLN A 132 -15.64 -25.06 -5.78
CA GLN A 132 -15.48 -24.96 -4.32
C GLN A 132 -16.84 -24.79 -3.67
N ASP A 133 -17.20 -25.71 -2.77
CA ASP A 133 -18.46 -25.73 -2.04
C ASP A 133 -18.28 -26.12 -0.55
N GLN A 134 -17.05 -26.05 -0.04
CA GLN A 134 -16.72 -26.32 1.35
C GLN A 134 -17.19 -25.19 2.26
N ALA A 135 -17.39 -25.47 3.55
CA ALA A 135 -17.94 -24.52 4.52
C ALA A 135 -17.17 -23.19 4.64
N PHE A 136 -15.89 -23.14 4.25
CA PHE A 136 -15.13 -21.90 4.26
C PHE A 136 -15.56 -20.92 3.15
N VAL A 137 -16.17 -21.41 2.05
CA VAL A 137 -16.72 -20.55 0.99
C VAL A 137 -17.86 -19.64 1.52
N ASP A 138 -18.53 -20.05 2.61
CA ASP A 138 -19.50 -19.20 3.31
C ASP A 138 -18.88 -17.90 3.87
N GLY A 139 -17.55 -17.82 3.98
CA GLY A 139 -16.82 -16.62 4.36
C GLY A 139 -16.63 -15.59 3.25
N LEU A 140 -16.97 -15.91 1.99
CA LEU A 140 -16.95 -14.96 0.88
C LEU A 140 -18.25 -14.13 0.89
N ILE A 141 -18.30 -13.10 1.73
CA ILE A 141 -19.51 -12.32 2.03
C ILE A 141 -19.35 -10.81 1.80
N HIS A 142 -18.15 -10.36 1.45
CA HIS A 142 -17.90 -8.95 1.19
C HIS A 142 -18.00 -8.66 -0.32
N PRO A 143 -18.58 -7.52 -0.72
CA PRO A 143 -18.57 -7.12 -2.12
C PRO A 143 -17.14 -6.97 -2.64
N MET A 144 -16.89 -7.47 -3.85
CA MET A 144 -15.59 -7.45 -4.50
C MET A 144 -15.65 -6.72 -5.84
N ARG A 145 -14.57 -6.04 -6.21
CA ARG A 145 -14.40 -5.42 -7.53
C ARG A 145 -13.77 -6.41 -8.49
N LEU A 146 -14.21 -6.35 -9.73
CA LEU A 146 -13.60 -7.12 -10.81
C LEU A 146 -12.31 -6.45 -11.26
N MET A 147 -11.24 -7.24 -11.36
CA MET A 147 -9.90 -6.72 -11.62
C MET A 147 -9.17 -7.57 -12.66
N MET A 148 -8.26 -6.93 -13.37
CA MET A 148 -7.30 -7.57 -14.30
C MET A 148 -5.94 -6.94 -14.10
N ASN A 149 -4.90 -7.77 -13.99
CA ASN A 149 -3.53 -7.28 -13.87
C ASN A 149 -2.51 -8.16 -14.60
N LEU A 150 -1.36 -7.55 -14.84
CA LEU A 150 -0.14 -8.22 -15.28
C LEU A 150 1.02 -7.70 -14.43
N TRP A 151 1.69 -8.59 -13.71
CA TRP A 151 2.72 -8.24 -12.76
C TRP A 151 3.85 -9.26 -12.72
N ALA A 152 4.95 -8.91 -12.05
CA ALA A 152 6.14 -9.75 -11.95
C ALA A 152 6.48 -10.09 -10.49
N VAL A 153 6.98 -11.32 -10.27
CA VAL A 153 7.41 -11.83 -8.98
C VAL A 153 8.59 -12.77 -9.11
N ASP A 154 9.53 -12.73 -8.18
CA ASP A 154 10.60 -13.72 -8.07
C ASP A 154 10.20 -14.81 -7.07
N ASN A 155 9.58 -15.87 -7.58
CA ASN A 155 9.17 -17.03 -6.78
C ASN A 155 9.35 -18.32 -7.57
N ILE A 156 10.54 -18.91 -7.45
CA ILE A 156 10.93 -20.09 -8.20
C ILE A 156 10.03 -21.32 -7.99
N ASN A 157 9.30 -21.38 -6.88
CA ASN A 157 8.40 -22.49 -6.57
C ASN A 157 6.97 -22.29 -7.12
N TRP A 158 6.66 -21.11 -7.66
CA TRP A 158 5.34 -20.77 -8.17
C TRP A 158 5.41 -20.22 -9.59
N ALA A 159 5.88 -19.00 -9.78
CA ALA A 159 5.90 -18.33 -11.08
C ALA A 159 7.24 -18.40 -11.81
N GLY A 160 8.27 -19.00 -11.21
CA GLY A 160 9.64 -18.99 -11.74
C GLY A 160 10.46 -17.82 -11.18
N GLN A 161 11.68 -17.71 -11.68
CA GLN A 161 12.56 -16.59 -11.37
C GLN A 161 12.30 -15.46 -12.36
N TRP A 162 12.04 -14.25 -11.85
CA TRP A 162 11.83 -13.09 -12.70
C TRP A 162 13.04 -12.81 -13.59
N ASP A 163 12.80 -12.73 -14.89
CA ASP A 163 13.80 -12.38 -15.90
C ASP A 163 13.41 -11.09 -16.62
N PRO A 164 13.95 -9.92 -16.23
CA PRO A 164 13.61 -8.66 -16.86
C PRO A 164 14.00 -8.58 -18.34
N SER A 165 14.84 -9.49 -18.85
CA SER A 165 15.23 -9.47 -20.26
C SER A 165 14.11 -9.85 -21.23
N ILE A 166 12.98 -10.38 -20.72
CA ILE A 166 11.80 -10.71 -21.55
C ILE A 166 10.92 -9.49 -21.84
N MET A 167 11.16 -8.36 -21.16
CA MET A 167 10.38 -7.14 -21.39
C MET A 167 10.57 -6.59 -22.81
N PRO A 168 9.52 -6.02 -23.44
CA PRO A 168 8.15 -5.97 -22.96
C PRO A 168 7.42 -7.30 -23.12
N VAL A 169 6.54 -7.63 -22.16
CA VAL A 169 5.67 -8.81 -22.20
C VAL A 169 4.23 -8.41 -21.87
N SER A 170 3.25 -9.00 -22.55
CA SER A 170 1.86 -8.54 -22.46
C SER A 170 0.87 -9.69 -22.34
N SER A 171 -0.23 -9.41 -21.63
CA SER A 171 -1.48 -10.18 -21.67
C SER A 171 -2.54 -9.39 -22.41
N SER A 172 -3.51 -10.08 -23.03
CA SER A 172 -4.56 -9.46 -23.82
C SER A 172 -5.94 -9.95 -23.38
N TYR A 173 -6.92 -9.05 -23.41
CA TYR A 173 -8.30 -9.30 -23.04
C TYR A 173 -9.21 -8.76 -24.14
N ASP A 174 -10.08 -9.61 -24.69
CA ASP A 174 -10.95 -9.31 -25.84
C ASP A 174 -12.31 -8.76 -25.39
N TYR A 175 -12.88 -9.38 -24.36
CA TYR A 175 -14.09 -8.85 -23.73
C TYR A 175 -14.20 -9.27 -22.27
N VAL A 176 -15.02 -8.51 -21.54
CA VAL A 176 -15.52 -8.87 -20.22
C VAL A 176 -17.03 -8.80 -20.20
N ARG A 177 -17.70 -9.82 -19.61
CA ARG A 177 -19.16 -9.86 -19.39
C ARG A 177 -19.47 -10.03 -17.94
N CYS A 178 -20.39 -9.24 -17.43
CA CYS A 178 -20.87 -9.29 -16.06
C CYS A 178 -22.36 -9.65 -16.04
N TYR A 179 -22.71 -10.55 -15.10
CA TYR A 179 -24.10 -10.97 -14.87
C TYR A 179 -24.41 -10.87 -13.39
N GLU A 180 -25.56 -10.31 -13.07
CA GLU A 180 -26.08 -10.23 -11.71
C GLU A 180 -26.56 -11.60 -11.23
N TYR A 181 -26.35 -11.90 -9.96
CA TYR A 181 -26.94 -13.07 -9.30
C TYR A 181 -28.42 -12.82 -9.01
N THR A 182 -29.29 -13.53 -9.73
CA THR A 182 -30.76 -13.40 -9.69
C THR A 182 -31.39 -14.78 -9.53
N PRO A 183 -31.24 -15.45 -8.38
CA PRO A 183 -31.67 -16.82 -8.18
C PRO A 183 -33.16 -16.99 -8.43
N GLY A 184 -33.52 -17.98 -9.27
CA GLY A 184 -34.91 -18.29 -9.65
C GLY A 184 -35.54 -17.30 -10.66
N ALA A 185 -34.83 -16.26 -11.07
CA ALA A 185 -35.29 -15.23 -12.04
C ALA A 185 -34.34 -14.99 -13.19
N GLY A 186 -33.16 -15.58 -13.16
CA GLY A 186 -32.14 -15.45 -14.22
C GLY A 186 -32.43 -16.35 -15.42
N ASN A 187 -31.54 -16.26 -16.42
CA ASN A 187 -31.64 -16.99 -17.67
C ASN A 187 -30.29 -17.52 -18.20
N THR A 188 -29.24 -17.39 -17.43
CA THR A 188 -27.87 -17.75 -17.83
C THR A 188 -27.15 -18.44 -16.66
N GLY A 189 -26.11 -19.23 -16.99
CA GLY A 189 -25.23 -19.88 -16.05
C GLY A 189 -25.86 -21.10 -15.36
N THR A 190 -25.22 -21.56 -14.29
CA THR A 190 -25.69 -22.71 -13.52
C THR A 190 -27.07 -22.43 -12.92
N ASN A 191 -28.01 -23.35 -13.14
CA ASN A 191 -29.41 -23.27 -12.70
C ASN A 191 -30.15 -22.01 -13.22
N ASN A 192 -29.67 -21.34 -14.23
CA ASN A 192 -30.19 -20.06 -14.71
C ASN A 192 -30.27 -18.99 -13.59
N ASN A 193 -29.29 -18.97 -12.70
CA ASN A 193 -29.28 -18.05 -11.56
C ASN A 193 -28.71 -16.65 -11.88
N PHE A 194 -28.35 -16.37 -13.13
CA PHE A 194 -27.71 -15.11 -13.49
C PHE A 194 -28.46 -14.40 -14.61
N THR A 195 -28.44 -13.06 -14.56
CA THR A 195 -29.02 -12.18 -15.58
C THR A 195 -27.95 -11.26 -16.12
N PHE A 196 -27.84 -11.15 -17.45
CA PHE A 196 -26.89 -10.23 -18.10
C PHE A 196 -27.04 -8.81 -17.58
N LYS A 197 -25.90 -8.18 -17.28
CA LYS A 197 -25.84 -6.83 -16.76
C LYS A 197 -25.17 -5.89 -17.75
N TRP A 198 -23.91 -6.15 -18.10
CA TRP A 198 -23.13 -5.38 -19.08
C TRP A 198 -22.04 -6.23 -19.72
N GLN A 199 -21.51 -5.71 -20.81
CA GLN A 199 -20.34 -6.23 -21.52
C GLN A 199 -19.48 -5.06 -21.94
N ASP A 200 -18.16 -5.24 -21.91
CA ASP A 200 -17.18 -4.38 -22.53
C ASP A 200 -16.38 -5.22 -23.53
N ASP A 201 -16.35 -4.78 -24.79
CA ASP A 201 -15.60 -5.40 -25.90
C ASP A 201 -14.29 -4.62 -26.17
N PHE A 202 -13.91 -3.71 -25.29
CA PHE A 202 -12.71 -2.89 -25.37
C PHE A 202 -12.52 -2.15 -26.72
N ASP A 203 -13.60 -1.73 -27.35
CA ASP A 203 -13.56 -0.85 -28.52
C ASP A 203 -12.87 0.49 -28.19
N SER A 204 -13.01 0.94 -26.95
CA SER A 204 -12.32 2.08 -26.34
C SER A 204 -12.29 1.92 -24.82
N TYR A 205 -11.38 2.61 -24.13
CA TYR A 205 -11.37 2.63 -22.68
C TYR A 205 -12.62 3.31 -22.12
N ASP A 206 -13.42 2.58 -21.35
CA ASP A 206 -14.65 3.09 -20.71
C ASP A 206 -14.36 3.50 -19.25
N GLU A 207 -14.10 4.80 -19.05
CA GLU A 207 -13.87 5.39 -17.73
C GLU A 207 -15.07 5.26 -16.77
N SER A 208 -16.27 4.96 -17.27
CA SER A 208 -17.44 4.75 -16.42
C SER A 208 -17.51 3.34 -15.81
N LEU A 209 -16.86 2.37 -16.44
CA LEU A 209 -16.75 1.00 -15.98
C LEU A 209 -15.46 0.76 -15.19
N TRP A 210 -14.34 1.30 -15.67
CA TRP A 210 -13.01 0.95 -15.23
C TRP A 210 -12.22 2.12 -14.67
N LYS A 211 -11.38 1.81 -13.70
CA LYS A 211 -10.29 2.65 -13.20
C LYS A 211 -8.97 1.96 -13.48
N ILE A 212 -8.02 2.68 -14.08
CA ILE A 212 -6.63 2.25 -14.12
C ILE A 212 -6.01 2.49 -12.74
N GLU A 213 -5.34 1.48 -12.20
CA GLU A 213 -4.66 1.60 -10.92
C GLU A 213 -3.24 2.16 -11.09
N GLU A 214 -2.88 3.01 -10.13
CA GLU A 214 -1.58 3.64 -10.09
C GLU A 214 -1.03 3.56 -8.66
N PHE A 215 -0.21 2.54 -8.41
CA PHE A 215 0.43 2.33 -7.12
C PHE A 215 1.65 1.41 -7.25
N GLY A 216 2.52 1.40 -6.23
CA GLY A 216 3.74 0.60 -6.18
C GLY A 216 3.54 -0.92 -6.12
N GLY A 217 2.30 -1.39 -6.33
CA GLY A 217 1.98 -2.80 -6.21
C GLY A 217 1.83 -3.26 -4.76
N PHE A 218 1.80 -4.56 -4.57
CA PHE A 218 1.70 -5.25 -3.29
C PHE A 218 3.00 -6.01 -2.99
N ASN A 219 3.15 -6.50 -1.76
CA ASN A 219 4.35 -7.21 -1.34
C ASN A 219 4.68 -8.40 -2.27
N GLY A 220 5.87 -8.40 -2.83
CA GLY A 220 6.36 -9.40 -3.79
C GLY A 220 6.18 -9.01 -5.26
N ASN A 221 5.45 -7.95 -5.59
CA ASN A 221 5.37 -7.43 -6.95
C ASN A 221 6.59 -6.53 -7.26
N TYR A 222 7.32 -6.86 -8.31
CA TYR A 222 8.47 -6.07 -8.78
C TYR A 222 8.08 -4.87 -9.64
N CYS A 223 6.83 -4.82 -10.14
CA CYS A 223 6.36 -3.75 -11.01
C CYS A 223 5.53 -2.72 -10.25
N THR A 224 5.65 -1.44 -10.64
CA THR A 224 4.66 -0.42 -10.34
C THR A 224 3.55 -0.48 -11.37
N PHE A 225 2.30 -0.51 -10.91
CA PHE A 225 1.17 -0.33 -11.82
C PHE A 225 1.05 1.13 -12.23
N LYS A 226 1.00 1.36 -13.54
CA LYS A 226 0.90 2.69 -14.14
C LYS A 226 -0.01 2.70 -15.36
N PRO A 227 -0.58 3.85 -15.72
CA PRO A 227 -1.36 3.99 -16.95
C PRO A 227 -0.60 3.56 -18.21
N ALA A 228 0.73 3.75 -18.24
CA ALA A 228 1.59 3.31 -19.34
C ALA A 228 1.60 1.79 -19.56
N GLY A 229 1.25 1.01 -18.52
CA GLY A 229 1.08 -0.44 -18.61
C GLY A 229 -0.28 -0.89 -19.14
N VAL A 230 -1.18 0.04 -19.51
CA VAL A 230 -2.55 -0.25 -19.93
C VAL A 230 -2.82 0.39 -21.29
N ALA A 231 -3.23 -0.40 -22.26
CA ALA A 231 -3.65 0.09 -23.58
C ALA A 231 -4.96 -0.56 -24.01
N VAL A 232 -5.87 0.22 -24.60
CA VAL A 232 -7.10 -0.28 -25.24
C VAL A 232 -7.09 0.14 -26.69
N GLU A 233 -6.82 -0.82 -27.56
CA GLU A 233 -6.68 -0.59 -29.00
C GLU A 233 -7.20 -1.79 -29.80
N ASN A 234 -7.86 -1.49 -30.93
CA ASN A 234 -8.32 -2.52 -31.87
C ASN A 234 -9.26 -3.59 -31.26
N GLY A 235 -10.06 -3.23 -30.28
CA GLY A 235 -10.97 -4.15 -29.58
C GLY A 235 -10.26 -5.06 -28.58
N LEU A 236 -9.10 -4.66 -28.09
CA LEU A 236 -8.36 -5.40 -27.06
C LEU A 236 -7.91 -4.47 -25.94
N LEU A 237 -8.10 -4.88 -24.70
CA LEU A 237 -7.33 -4.39 -23.58
C LEU A 237 -6.01 -5.17 -23.56
N THR A 238 -4.89 -4.47 -23.53
CA THR A 238 -3.55 -5.03 -23.36
C THR A 238 -2.92 -4.50 -22.09
N LEU A 239 -2.51 -5.41 -21.22
CA LEU A 239 -1.70 -5.09 -20.05
C LEU A 239 -0.26 -5.48 -20.35
N THR A 240 0.69 -4.59 -20.08
CA THR A 240 2.08 -4.78 -20.46
C THR A 240 3.01 -4.57 -19.27
N ILE A 241 3.95 -5.50 -19.07
CA ILE A 241 5.15 -5.26 -18.27
C ILE A 241 6.23 -4.72 -19.20
N SER A 242 6.76 -3.56 -18.86
CA SER A 242 7.84 -2.90 -19.62
C SER A 242 8.88 -2.31 -18.68
N GLU A 243 10.04 -1.98 -19.25
CA GLU A 243 11.03 -1.19 -18.51
C GLU A 243 10.40 0.12 -18.02
N PRO A 244 10.78 0.60 -16.83
CA PRO A 244 10.38 1.93 -16.40
C PRO A 244 10.82 2.98 -17.42
N ASP A 245 9.97 3.97 -17.69
CA ASP A 245 10.37 5.07 -18.59
C ASP A 245 11.51 5.87 -17.95
N SER A 246 12.72 5.63 -18.41
CA SER A 246 13.93 6.33 -17.97
C SER A 246 13.93 7.82 -18.30
N ASN A 247 13.01 8.28 -19.16
CA ASN A 247 12.85 9.68 -19.54
C ASN A 247 11.69 10.34 -18.80
N GLN A 248 11.00 9.62 -17.89
CA GLN A 248 9.94 10.24 -17.10
C GLN A 248 10.51 11.39 -16.28
N PRO A 249 9.93 12.61 -16.37
CA PRO A 249 10.43 13.75 -15.63
C PRO A 249 10.33 13.50 -14.12
N THR A 250 11.36 13.88 -13.38
CA THR A 250 11.33 13.91 -11.94
C THR A 250 10.76 15.22 -11.45
N VAL A 251 10.11 15.19 -10.30
CA VAL A 251 9.63 16.36 -9.57
C VAL A 251 10.51 16.58 -8.35
N ASP A 252 10.95 17.81 -8.15
CA ASP A 252 11.71 18.17 -6.96
C ASP A 252 10.78 18.25 -5.74
N VAL A 253 11.08 17.44 -4.72
CA VAL A 253 10.34 17.40 -3.45
C VAL A 253 11.24 17.86 -2.31
N GLY A 254 10.86 18.96 -1.68
CA GLY A 254 11.54 19.53 -0.51
C GLY A 254 10.96 18.99 0.78
N PHE A 255 11.80 18.42 1.63
CA PHE A 255 11.46 17.87 2.95
C PHE A 255 12.07 18.70 4.06
N THR A 256 11.32 18.98 5.12
CA THR A 256 11.73 19.86 6.20
C THR A 256 11.23 19.37 7.55
N VAL A 257 12.13 19.37 8.57
CA VAL A 257 11.78 19.07 9.96
C VAL A 257 12.38 20.08 10.92
N ASP A 258 11.61 20.52 11.89
CA ASP A 258 12.01 21.45 12.95
C ASP A 258 12.35 20.68 14.24
N MET A 259 13.60 20.82 14.68
CA MET A 259 14.17 20.16 15.87
C MET A 259 14.22 21.11 17.08
N SER A 260 13.57 22.28 17.03
CA SER A 260 13.66 23.31 18.07
C SER A 260 13.16 22.90 19.46
N LEU A 261 12.35 21.82 19.53
CA LEU A 261 11.85 21.26 20.78
C LEU A 261 12.65 20.03 21.25
N GLU A 262 13.66 19.62 20.50
CA GLU A 262 14.47 18.44 20.78
C GLU A 262 15.87 18.81 21.26
N ALA A 263 16.42 17.97 22.13
CA ALA A 263 17.81 18.12 22.58
C ALA A 263 18.74 17.60 21.47
N MET A 264 19.53 18.51 20.90
CA MET A 264 20.47 18.21 19.84
C MET A 264 21.91 18.43 20.28
N GLU A 265 22.76 17.44 20.07
CA GLU A 265 24.21 17.56 20.23
C GLU A 265 24.83 18.18 18.96
N ALA A 266 26.01 18.78 19.09
CA ALA A 266 26.69 19.40 17.94
C ALA A 266 27.11 18.40 16.84
N SER A 267 27.22 17.14 17.20
CA SER A 267 27.55 16.02 16.30
C SER A 267 26.34 15.34 15.66
N ASP A 268 25.12 15.67 16.10
CA ASP A 268 23.92 15.03 15.59
C ASP A 268 23.63 15.42 14.15
N VAL A 269 23.17 14.44 13.38
CA VAL A 269 22.76 14.59 11.98
C VAL A 269 21.37 14.00 11.81
N ILE A 270 20.52 14.75 11.13
CA ILE A 270 19.20 14.25 10.72
C ILE A 270 19.29 13.72 9.28
N TYR A 271 18.70 12.57 9.06
CA TYR A 271 18.59 11.91 7.76
C TYR A 271 17.14 11.78 7.37
N LEU A 272 16.86 11.91 6.08
CA LEU A 272 15.58 11.55 5.49
C LEU A 272 15.65 10.10 5.00
N ASN A 273 14.75 9.27 5.49
CA ASN A 273 14.63 7.87 5.09
C ASN A 273 13.23 7.60 4.57
N GLY A 274 13.13 6.81 3.52
CA GLY A 274 11.86 6.49 2.90
C GLY A 274 11.97 5.42 1.83
N SER A 275 10.84 5.08 1.21
CA SER A 275 10.76 4.12 0.12
C SER A 275 11.59 4.52 -1.11
N PHE A 276 11.92 5.79 -1.26
CA PHE A 276 12.77 6.30 -2.34
C PHE A 276 14.27 6.02 -2.16
N ASN A 277 14.73 5.59 -1.00
CA ASN A 277 16.13 5.24 -0.72
C ASN A 277 16.27 3.93 0.06
N ASP A 278 15.26 3.04 -0.06
CA ASP A 278 15.21 1.71 0.58
C ASP A 278 15.51 1.75 2.08
N TRP A 279 15.11 2.83 2.75
CA TRP A 279 15.29 3.00 4.19
C TRP A 279 16.75 2.83 4.65
N CYS A 280 17.70 3.32 3.85
CA CYS A 280 19.12 3.01 4.00
C CYS A 280 19.79 3.60 5.28
N GLY A 281 19.11 4.47 5.99
CA GLY A 281 19.54 5.06 7.26
C GLY A 281 20.42 6.30 7.15
N THR A 282 21.42 6.32 6.26
CA THR A 282 22.38 7.42 6.15
C THR A 282 22.59 7.97 4.75
N CYS A 283 21.86 7.45 3.74
CA CYS A 283 22.05 7.83 2.34
C CYS A 283 21.63 9.28 2.05
N THR A 284 20.69 9.83 2.81
CA THR A 284 20.15 11.16 2.56
C THR A 284 20.30 12.05 3.80
N PRO A 285 21.50 12.57 4.08
CA PRO A 285 21.71 13.52 5.15
C PRO A 285 21.03 14.85 4.81
N MET A 286 20.41 15.46 5.82
CA MET A 286 19.74 16.75 5.68
C MET A 286 20.71 17.90 6.03
N THR A 287 20.44 19.07 5.48
CA THR A 287 21.20 20.30 5.74
C THR A 287 20.54 21.08 6.88
N LYS A 288 21.36 21.52 7.85
CA LYS A 288 20.92 22.27 9.02
C LYS A 288 20.96 23.78 8.75
N ASP A 289 19.86 24.46 9.08
CA ASP A 289 19.79 25.94 9.17
C ASP A 289 19.05 26.32 10.47
N GLY A 290 19.80 26.81 11.46
CA GLY A 290 19.26 27.00 12.81
C GLY A 290 18.85 25.67 13.45
N ASP A 291 17.57 25.56 13.82
CA ASP A 291 16.98 24.32 14.35
C ASP A 291 16.23 23.52 13.29
N VAL A 292 16.15 24.04 12.06
CA VAL A 292 15.44 23.41 10.94
C VAL A 292 16.43 22.62 10.08
N TRP A 293 16.01 21.41 9.71
CA TRP A 293 16.75 20.54 8.79
C TRP A 293 15.95 20.34 7.52
N SER A 294 16.62 20.42 6.37
CA SER A 294 15.97 20.30 5.06
C SER A 294 16.81 19.54 4.05
N THR A 295 16.14 18.95 3.07
CA THR A 295 16.75 18.37 1.87
C THR A 295 15.74 18.39 0.73
N THR A 296 16.23 18.30 -0.52
CA THR A 296 15.38 18.19 -1.71
C THR A 296 15.81 16.97 -2.50
N LEU A 297 14.84 16.18 -2.93
CA LEU A 297 15.04 15.01 -3.78
C LEU A 297 14.26 15.17 -5.08
N SER A 298 14.86 14.78 -6.21
CA SER A 298 14.16 14.66 -7.50
C SER A 298 13.56 13.26 -7.59
N LEU A 299 12.25 13.15 -7.40
CA LEU A 299 11.51 11.88 -7.36
C LEU A 299 10.71 11.67 -8.64
N LEU A 300 10.62 10.44 -9.09
CA LEU A 300 9.67 10.04 -10.13
C LEU A 300 8.22 10.15 -9.62
N PRO A 301 7.21 10.30 -10.48
CA PRO A 301 5.81 10.17 -10.08
C PRO A 301 5.55 8.85 -9.36
N GLY A 302 4.85 8.94 -8.22
CA GLY A 302 4.58 7.79 -7.35
C GLY A 302 4.14 8.18 -5.95
N LYS A 303 3.90 7.17 -5.12
CA LYS A 303 3.58 7.33 -3.69
C LYS A 303 4.81 6.92 -2.88
N TYR A 304 5.21 7.77 -1.97
CA TYR A 304 6.39 7.55 -1.15
C TYR A 304 6.05 7.71 0.33
N GLU A 305 6.46 6.75 1.11
CA GLU A 305 6.47 6.85 2.56
C GLU A 305 7.85 7.28 3.05
N TYR A 306 7.89 8.10 4.10
CA TYR A 306 9.15 8.58 4.66
C TYR A 306 9.05 8.91 6.15
N LEU A 307 10.20 8.97 6.78
CA LEU A 307 10.38 9.51 8.12
C LEU A 307 11.76 10.18 8.24
N PHE A 308 11.95 10.88 9.33
CA PHE A 308 13.26 11.43 9.68
C PHE A 308 13.95 10.52 10.70
N THR A 309 15.27 10.40 10.63
CA THR A 309 16.05 9.68 11.65
C THR A 309 17.16 10.57 12.20
N LYS A 310 17.41 10.45 13.50
CA LYS A 310 18.54 11.09 14.14
C LYS A 310 19.71 10.11 14.15
N ASN A 311 20.86 10.58 13.73
CA ASN A 311 22.08 9.80 13.50
C ASN A 311 21.78 8.62 12.56
N PHE A 312 22.23 7.43 12.79
CA PHE A 312 21.78 6.29 11.99
C PHE A 312 20.34 5.93 12.40
N TRP A 313 19.92 5.03 13.02
CA TRP A 313 18.56 4.72 13.50
C TRP A 313 18.45 4.87 15.03
N GLU A 314 19.18 5.83 15.63
CA GLU A 314 19.12 6.02 17.10
C GLU A 314 17.73 6.46 17.55
N GLU A 315 17.14 7.39 16.81
CA GLU A 315 15.75 7.81 17.01
C GLU A 315 15.03 7.98 15.69
N ASN A 316 13.76 7.59 15.66
CA ASN A 316 12.87 7.74 14.52
C ASN A 316 11.90 8.91 14.76
N GLY A 317 11.80 9.79 13.78
CA GLY A 317 10.89 10.94 13.75
C GLY A 317 9.81 10.75 12.69
N GLY A 318 8.96 9.76 12.89
CA GLY A 318 7.81 9.49 12.05
C GLY A 318 6.54 10.20 12.52
N ALA A 319 5.41 9.91 11.87
CA ALA A 319 4.08 10.41 12.22
C ALA A 319 3.67 9.93 13.63
N PRO A 320 2.92 10.72 14.40
CA PRO A 320 2.35 10.23 15.66
C PRO A 320 1.32 9.12 15.44
N GLU A 321 1.27 8.15 16.33
CA GLU A 321 0.28 7.07 16.30
C GLU A 321 -1.15 7.60 16.24
N GLY A 322 -1.94 7.09 15.28
CA GLY A 322 -3.33 7.49 15.06
C GLY A 322 -3.51 8.92 14.52
N SER A 323 -2.44 9.54 14.01
CA SER A 323 -2.49 10.88 13.46
C SER A 323 -2.96 10.89 11.99
N SER A 324 -3.41 12.06 11.53
CA SER A 324 -3.84 12.26 10.15
C SER A 324 -2.67 12.40 9.15
N CYS A 325 -1.43 12.50 9.62
CA CYS A 325 -0.24 12.56 8.79
C CYS A 325 0.50 11.22 8.68
N ASP A 326 -0.02 10.19 9.33
CA ASP A 326 0.35 8.82 9.05
C ASP A 326 -0.21 8.44 7.67
N PHE A 327 0.71 8.16 6.73
CA PHE A 327 0.36 7.97 5.33
C PHE A 327 -0.40 6.66 5.09
N ASN A 328 -0.03 5.62 5.82
CA ASN A 328 -0.69 4.32 5.76
C ASN A 328 -1.13 3.87 7.15
N PRO A 329 -2.25 4.38 7.66
CA PRO A 329 -2.71 4.08 9.03
C PRO A 329 -3.11 2.61 9.22
N CYS A 330 -2.97 1.77 8.20
CA CYS A 330 -3.33 0.35 8.23
C CYS A 330 -2.15 -0.59 8.43
N ASP A 331 -0.95 -0.08 8.52
CA ASP A 331 0.24 -0.88 8.85
C ASP A 331 0.77 -0.56 10.27
N GLU A 332 1.88 -1.18 10.63
CA GLU A 332 2.53 -0.96 11.94
C GLU A 332 3.54 0.22 11.92
N TRP A 333 3.73 0.85 10.75
CA TRP A 333 4.75 1.86 10.53
C TRP A 333 4.15 3.26 10.56
N LEU A 334 4.73 4.13 11.36
CA LEU A 334 4.27 5.51 11.56
C LEU A 334 5.03 6.44 10.60
N ASN A 335 4.73 6.37 9.32
CA ASN A 335 5.41 7.11 8.28
C ASN A 335 4.60 8.32 7.80
N TYR A 336 5.28 9.42 7.49
CA TYR A 336 4.71 10.46 6.64
C TYR A 336 4.64 9.97 5.20
N GLY A 337 3.91 10.69 4.34
CA GLY A 337 3.87 10.36 2.93
C GLY A 337 3.79 11.55 2.00
N VAL A 338 4.16 11.32 0.76
CA VAL A 338 4.02 12.27 -0.35
C VAL A 338 3.54 11.54 -1.59
N ILE A 339 2.64 12.19 -2.34
CA ILE A 339 2.21 11.73 -3.66
C ILE A 339 2.80 12.70 -4.68
N VAL A 340 3.59 12.18 -5.60
CA VAL A 340 4.20 12.91 -6.70
C VAL A 340 3.45 12.54 -7.97
N ASN A 341 2.83 13.50 -8.65
CA ASN A 341 2.12 13.30 -9.91
C ASN A 341 2.98 13.73 -11.10
N ASP A 342 2.69 13.22 -12.29
CA ASP A 342 3.45 13.47 -13.53
C ASP A 342 3.53 14.95 -13.92
N ASP A 343 2.49 15.73 -13.58
CA ASP A 343 2.33 17.15 -13.91
C ASP A 343 2.60 18.08 -12.71
N SER A 344 3.19 17.56 -11.64
CA SER A 344 3.42 18.34 -10.43
C SER A 344 4.49 19.42 -10.65
N ASP A 345 4.17 20.65 -10.26
CA ASP A 345 5.20 21.65 -9.94
C ASP A 345 6.08 21.15 -8.76
N PRO A 346 7.27 21.72 -8.52
CA PRO A 346 8.07 21.36 -7.35
C PRO A 346 7.25 21.38 -6.05
N ILE A 347 7.32 20.28 -5.31
CA ILE A 347 6.55 20.08 -4.07
C ILE A 347 7.42 20.54 -2.89
N VAL A 348 6.88 21.38 -2.04
CA VAL A 348 7.52 21.72 -0.76
C VAL A 348 6.63 21.21 0.36
N MET A 349 7.10 20.18 1.07
CA MET A 349 6.37 19.64 2.21
C MET A 349 6.34 20.66 3.35
N ASP A 350 5.21 20.71 4.07
CA ASP A 350 5.13 21.56 5.26
C ASP A 350 6.20 21.18 6.28
N THR A 351 6.78 22.18 6.94
CA THR A 351 7.73 21.94 8.02
C THR A 351 6.99 21.35 9.22
N VAL A 352 7.32 20.12 9.57
CA VAL A 352 6.78 19.45 10.75
C VAL A 352 7.71 19.55 11.94
N CYS A 353 7.18 19.59 13.14
CA CYS A 353 7.95 19.39 14.37
C CYS A 353 8.31 17.90 14.48
N TRP A 354 9.47 17.61 15.05
CA TRP A 354 9.91 16.23 15.27
C TRP A 354 8.81 15.38 15.93
N LYS A 355 8.46 14.25 15.30
CA LYS A 355 7.40 13.34 15.75
C LYS A 355 6.01 13.97 15.86
N ASP A 356 5.69 14.98 15.03
CA ASP A 356 4.38 15.63 15.02
C ASP A 356 3.94 15.93 13.58
N CYS A 357 2.64 16.10 13.36
CA CYS A 357 2.07 16.55 12.07
C CYS A 357 2.07 18.07 11.89
N ARG A 358 2.37 18.82 12.95
CA ARG A 358 2.22 20.27 13.03
C ARG A 358 3.58 20.95 13.12
N THR A 359 3.59 22.25 12.91
CA THR A 359 4.78 23.07 13.19
C THR A 359 5.06 23.11 14.70
N CYS A 360 6.33 23.25 15.10
CA CYS A 360 6.71 23.35 16.51
C CYS A 360 6.07 24.54 17.22
N GLU A 361 5.79 25.64 16.53
CA GLU A 361 5.04 26.77 17.07
C GLU A 361 3.59 26.36 17.44
N SER A 362 2.94 25.59 16.57
CA SER A 362 1.60 25.06 16.82
C SER A 362 1.58 24.07 17.98
N VAL A 363 2.58 23.21 18.10
CA VAL A 363 2.75 22.28 19.23
C VAL A 363 2.84 23.06 20.54
N LEU A 364 3.68 24.10 20.61
CA LEU A 364 3.82 24.94 21.78
C LEU A 364 2.53 25.72 22.13
N SER A 365 1.69 26.04 21.15
CA SER A 365 0.46 26.80 21.38
C SER A 365 -0.63 26.01 22.11
N ILE A 366 -0.60 24.67 22.02
CA ILE A 366 -1.56 23.77 22.71
C ILE A 366 -1.18 23.55 24.18
N TYR A 367 0.10 23.63 24.50
CA TYR A 367 0.52 23.77 25.87
C TYR A 367 0.39 25.26 26.23
N PRO A 368 -0.65 25.69 26.97
CA PRO A 368 -0.72 27.08 27.38
C PRO A 368 0.61 27.40 28.06
N ARG A 369 1.40 28.29 27.45
CA ARG A 369 2.56 28.84 28.15
C ARG A 369 2.01 29.36 29.46
N HIS A 370 2.22 28.62 30.55
CA HIS A 370 2.23 29.25 31.86
C HIS A 370 3.36 30.29 31.78
N GLN A 371 3.01 31.49 31.25
CA GLN A 371 3.76 32.63 31.67
C GLN A 371 3.75 32.54 33.18
N SER A 372 4.90 32.30 33.78
CA SER A 372 5.09 32.35 35.20
C SER A 372 4.99 33.83 35.62
N GLN A 373 3.78 34.40 35.54
CA GLN A 373 3.42 35.33 36.55
C GLN A 373 3.41 34.48 37.81
N SER A 374 4.29 34.76 38.71
CA SER A 374 4.38 34.09 40.02
C SER A 374 3.05 34.31 40.73
N LYS A 375 2.06 33.47 40.41
CA LYS A 375 0.77 33.48 41.08
C LYS A 375 1.06 33.13 42.53
N LYS A 376 0.68 34.00 43.45
CA LYS A 376 0.92 33.77 44.85
C LYS A 376 -0.08 32.74 45.34
N VAL A 377 0.44 31.61 45.82
CA VAL A 377 -0.37 30.56 46.44
C VAL A 377 -0.90 31.07 47.78
N VAL A 378 -2.22 31.04 47.96
CA VAL A 378 -2.87 31.46 49.22
C VAL A 378 -3.25 30.27 50.08
N GLU A 379 -3.59 29.13 49.49
CA GLU A 379 -4.01 27.94 50.22
C GLU A 379 -3.57 26.68 49.49
N VAL A 380 -3.25 25.62 50.28
CA VAL A 380 -2.90 24.30 49.77
C VAL A 380 -3.77 23.25 50.43
N TYR A 381 -4.29 22.32 49.62
CA TYR A 381 -5.17 21.25 50.08
C TYR A 381 -4.64 19.87 49.62
N ASP A 382 -4.95 18.85 50.41
CA ASP A 382 -4.75 17.46 49.94
C ASP A 382 -5.88 17.06 48.97
N MET A 383 -5.76 15.87 48.41
CA MET A 383 -6.69 15.37 47.40
C MET A 383 -8.11 15.09 47.90
N ILE A 384 -8.31 15.13 49.22
CA ILE A 384 -9.63 15.00 49.86
C ILE A 384 -10.15 16.35 50.42
N GLY A 385 -9.48 17.47 50.05
CA GLY A 385 -9.96 18.84 50.34
C GLY A 385 -9.58 19.38 51.72
N ARG A 386 -8.68 18.73 52.47
CA ARG A 386 -8.21 19.26 53.77
C ARG A 386 -7.06 20.22 53.54
N LYS A 387 -7.07 21.36 54.23
CA LYS A 387 -6.00 22.36 54.17
C LYS A 387 -4.73 21.79 54.80
N VAL A 388 -3.63 21.80 54.06
CA VAL A 388 -2.32 21.25 54.48
C VAL A 388 -1.19 22.22 54.19
N LYS A 389 -0.01 21.97 54.74
CA LYS A 389 1.23 22.64 54.29
C LYS A 389 1.80 21.86 53.11
N ALA A 390 2.33 22.58 52.10
CA ALA A 390 2.98 21.95 50.96
C ALA A 390 4.16 21.08 51.45
N GLN A 391 4.23 19.83 50.98
CA GLN A 391 5.28 18.88 51.23
C GLN A 391 5.77 18.23 49.93
N ASN A 392 7.05 17.87 49.89
CA ASN A 392 7.63 17.20 48.76
C ASN A 392 7.01 15.80 48.55
N GLY A 393 6.86 15.42 47.30
CA GLY A 393 6.43 14.07 46.93
C GLY A 393 4.93 13.80 47.10
N GLN A 394 4.11 14.81 47.25
CA GLN A 394 2.63 14.67 47.32
C GLN A 394 1.91 15.43 46.23
N LEU A 395 0.87 14.83 45.68
CA LEU A 395 -0.08 15.51 44.80
C LEU A 395 -0.99 16.39 45.64
N LEU A 396 -0.92 17.72 45.41
CA LEU A 396 -1.63 18.72 46.19
C LEU A 396 -2.44 19.63 45.27
N ILE A 397 -3.48 20.25 45.86
CA ILE A 397 -4.32 21.28 45.22
C ILE A 397 -3.87 22.64 45.75
N TYR A 398 -3.40 23.49 44.82
CA TYR A 398 -2.98 24.87 45.14
C TYR A 398 -4.09 25.84 44.72
N ARG A 399 -4.48 26.76 45.61
CA ARG A 399 -5.37 27.87 45.31
C ARG A 399 -4.56 29.17 45.30
N PHE A 400 -4.74 29.96 44.27
CA PHE A 400 -4.00 31.19 44.04
C PHE A 400 -4.84 32.44 44.39
N GLU A 401 -4.18 33.61 44.55
CA GLU A 401 -4.85 34.89 44.86
C GLU A 401 -5.91 35.29 43.82
N ASP A 402 -5.77 34.88 42.56
CA ASP A 402 -6.73 35.13 41.46
C ASP A 402 -7.94 34.19 41.51
N GLY A 403 -8.03 33.31 42.51
CA GLY A 403 -9.10 32.34 42.70
C GLY A 403 -8.90 31.06 41.85
N SER A 404 -7.90 31.00 41.00
CA SER A 404 -7.61 29.78 40.22
C SER A 404 -7.11 28.64 41.10
N ILE A 405 -7.33 27.40 40.63
CA ILE A 405 -6.97 26.19 41.35
C ILE A 405 -6.09 25.33 40.41
N GLU A 406 -4.95 24.82 40.91
CA GLU A 406 -4.07 23.92 40.19
C GLU A 406 -3.82 22.66 41.00
N ARG A 407 -3.79 21.52 40.35
CA ARG A 407 -3.31 20.25 40.92
C ARG A 407 -1.88 20.02 40.45
N SER A 408 -0.96 19.95 41.36
CA SER A 408 0.45 19.80 41.02
C SER A 408 1.17 18.89 41.99
N PHE A 409 2.08 18.10 41.43
CA PHE A 409 3.05 17.31 42.17
C PHE A 409 4.35 18.11 42.21
N LYS A 410 4.59 18.81 43.32
CA LYS A 410 5.81 19.62 43.46
C LYS A 410 6.91 18.81 44.13
N ILE A 411 8.06 18.84 43.51
CA ILE A 411 9.35 18.62 44.14
C ILE A 411 9.80 20.02 44.56
N LEU A 412 9.89 20.29 45.87
CA LEU A 412 10.48 21.53 46.38
C LEU A 412 12.01 21.31 46.38
N ASP A 413 12.75 22.21 45.72
CA ASP A 413 14.21 22.22 45.78
C ASP A 413 14.71 22.53 47.20
#